data_a9b17256d7072c790499f89636eb8ed5
#
_entry.id   a9b17256d7072c790499f89636eb8ed5
#
_cell.length_a   1.000
_cell.length_b   1.000
_cell.length_c   1.000
_cell.angle_alpha   90.00
_cell.angle_beta   90.00
_cell.angle_gamma   90.00
#
_symmetry.space_group_name_H-M   'P 1'
#
loop_
_entity.id
_entity.type
_entity.pdbx_description
1 polymer ?
#
loop_
_entity_poly.entity_id
_entity_poly.type
_entity_poly.pdbx_seq_one_letter_code
_entity_poly.pdbx_strand_id
1 'polypeptide(L)'
;MALITAAAMAMGLAGCGGGSAATATTAAPAETEKTTEAAVTEAAEAAKSEGSDNWKVAILTGTVSQGEEEFRAAYGPEHIVTATYPDNFMSEMETTVSQIVSFASDPDVKAIVMCQAVPGAKAGFDKVREMGRDDILLIAGTPQEDPAVISAASDLVLYADEAAQGDTIMEKCAEWGIDVFVHYSFPRHMAMELIVARHELLKKNAEALGIEMVDVTAPDPTAEAGLSASQQFILEDVPQQLKKYEGKKVAFFTTNCGMQPSLQTACLDEPNAYYPQPCCPSPYHAFPATLGLELAIGGDDTEALEQIAAKLKDRFSTWASPVAMTIIEVGVDYAKGYITGEIADRNDAETLKEMFNSKVEGAKINNYKNADGEEFDNYYTILLAPVDFNDYLK
;
A
#
# COMPACT_ATOMS: atom_id res chain seq x y z
N MET A 1 19.53 -53.17 2.15
CA MET A 1 19.36 -54.06 0.98
C MET A 1 18.60 -53.29 -0.03
N ALA A 2 19.31 -52.81 -0.97
CA ALA A 2 19.40 -53.03 -2.39
C ALA A 2 18.34 -52.17 -3.16
N LEU A 3 18.56 -51.49 -4.25
CA LEU A 3 19.65 -51.15 -5.20
C LEU A 3 19.05 -50.10 -6.12
N ILE A 4 19.65 -48.97 -6.32
CA ILE A 4 20.31 -48.41 -7.50
C ILE A 4 19.74 -48.90 -8.86
N THR A 5 19.28 -47.97 -9.72
CA THR A 5 19.78 -47.90 -11.10
C THR A 5 19.62 -46.50 -11.70
N ALA A 6 20.78 -45.94 -12.08
CA ALA A 6 20.93 -44.79 -12.96
C ALA A 6 20.89 -45.30 -14.42
N ALA A 7 20.41 -44.45 -15.34
CA ALA A 7 20.75 -44.58 -16.76
C ALA A 7 20.87 -43.21 -17.38
N ALA A 8 22.12 -42.85 -17.64
CA ALA A 8 22.51 -41.79 -18.58
C ALA A 8 22.56 -42.34 -19.97
N MET A 9 22.16 -41.57 -20.98
CA MET A 9 22.70 -41.72 -22.33
C MET A 9 22.77 -40.38 -23.04
N ALA A 10 23.95 -40.17 -23.56
CA ALA A 10 24.46 -39.00 -24.26
C ALA A 10 24.42 -39.19 -25.78
N MET A 11 24.69 -38.05 -26.44
CA MET A 11 25.29 -37.90 -27.76
C MET A 11 24.44 -37.92 -29.02
N GLY A 12 24.68 -36.86 -29.81
CA GLY A 12 24.45 -36.79 -31.23
C GLY A 12 24.77 -35.43 -31.83
N LEU A 13 26.09 -35.19 -32.11
CA LEU A 13 26.60 -34.08 -32.93
C LEU A 13 26.45 -34.37 -34.41
N ALA A 14 26.39 -33.32 -35.22
CA ALA A 14 26.92 -33.09 -36.58
C ALA A 14 25.88 -32.32 -37.44
N GLY A 15 26.16 -31.25 -38.17
CA GLY A 15 27.39 -30.66 -38.65
C GLY A 15 27.17 -30.10 -40.05
N CYS A 16 27.80 -28.94 -40.35
CA CYS A 16 28.15 -28.41 -41.68
C CYS A 16 26.99 -27.93 -42.60
N GLY A 17 27.06 -26.82 -43.29
CA GLY A 17 28.08 -25.85 -43.63
C GLY A 17 27.77 -25.11 -44.92
N GLY A 18 28.38 -23.99 -45.20
CA GLY A 18 28.52 -23.32 -46.51
C GLY A 18 27.50 -22.19 -46.75
N GLY A 19 27.80 -20.94 -46.98
CA GLY A 19 28.98 -20.28 -47.49
C GLY A 19 28.68 -19.41 -48.73
N SER A 20 29.22 -18.19 -48.77
CA SER A 20 29.35 -17.24 -49.89
C SER A 20 28.38 -16.07 -49.89
N ALA A 21 28.80 -14.88 -49.53
CA ALA A 21 29.74 -13.89 -50.06
C ALA A 21 29.16 -12.94 -51.14
N ALA A 22 29.16 -11.65 -50.70
CA ALA A 22 29.50 -10.41 -51.43
C ALA A 22 28.69 -9.94 -52.64
N THR A 23 28.16 -8.72 -52.58
CA THR A 23 28.83 -7.60 -53.25
C THR A 23 28.26 -6.25 -52.82
N ALA A 24 29.18 -5.32 -52.56
CA ALA A 24 28.93 -3.93 -52.33
C ALA A 24 28.69 -3.16 -53.62
N THR A 25 27.88 -2.12 -53.59
CA THR A 25 28.10 -0.97 -54.48
C THR A 25 27.64 0.33 -53.82
N THR A 26 28.57 1.28 -53.77
CA THR A 26 28.57 2.68 -53.40
C THR A 26 27.64 3.56 -54.21
N ALA A 27 27.06 4.58 -53.58
CA ALA A 27 27.20 6.00 -53.91
C ALA A 27 26.21 6.89 -53.13
N ALA A 28 26.74 7.90 -52.42
CA ALA A 28 26.06 9.11 -52.02
C ALA A 28 26.22 10.16 -53.13
N PRO A 29 25.73 11.45 -53.09
CA PRO A 29 25.29 12.23 -51.93
C PRO A 29 24.07 13.16 -52.17
N ALA A 30 23.67 13.79 -51.06
CA ALA A 30 23.09 15.15 -50.86
C ALA A 30 21.75 15.52 -51.49
N GLU A 31 20.84 15.93 -50.66
CA GLU A 31 20.47 17.36 -50.53
C GLU A 31 19.53 17.57 -49.31
N THR A 32 19.84 18.66 -48.65
CA THR A 32 19.12 19.28 -47.54
C THR A 32 17.78 19.83 -48.01
N GLU A 33 16.70 19.60 -47.23
CA GLU A 33 15.74 20.69 -47.04
C GLU A 33 14.90 20.51 -45.76
N LYS A 34 14.78 21.63 -45.06
CA LYS A 34 13.90 21.91 -43.94
C LYS A 34 12.45 21.57 -44.26
N THR A 35 11.85 20.83 -43.41
CA THR A 35 10.44 20.98 -42.99
C THR A 35 10.18 19.96 -41.91
N THR A 36 9.91 20.42 -40.70
CA THR A 36 8.75 19.92 -39.98
C THR A 36 8.83 20.26 -38.50
N GLU A 37 8.43 21.47 -38.22
CA GLU A 37 7.98 21.81 -36.86
C GLU A 37 6.44 21.69 -36.73
N ALA A 38 5.77 21.35 -37.83
CA ALA A 38 4.30 21.23 -37.87
C ALA A 38 3.75 19.79 -37.80
N ALA A 39 4.61 18.76 -37.89
CA ALA A 39 4.17 17.37 -37.88
C ALA A 39 4.23 16.71 -36.49
N VAL A 40 4.82 17.36 -35.50
CA VAL A 40 4.89 16.84 -34.11
C VAL A 40 3.65 17.25 -33.30
N THR A 41 3.00 18.36 -33.69
CA THR A 41 1.76 18.85 -33.05
C THR A 41 0.51 18.09 -33.52
N GLU A 42 0.51 17.53 -34.72
CA GLU A 42 -0.65 16.81 -35.28
C GLU A 42 -0.68 15.34 -34.86
N ALA A 43 0.46 14.76 -34.43
CA ALA A 43 0.52 13.42 -33.91
C ALA A 43 0.12 13.31 -32.40
N ALA A 44 0.22 14.43 -31.68
CA ALA A 44 -0.22 14.52 -30.27
C ALA A 44 -1.72 14.79 -30.14
N GLU A 45 -2.36 15.41 -31.15
CA GLU A 45 -3.81 15.60 -31.19
C GLU A 45 -4.59 14.40 -31.78
N ALA A 46 -3.93 13.52 -32.54
CA ALA A 46 -4.57 12.32 -33.09
C ALA A 46 -4.68 11.13 -32.12
N ALA A 47 -4.08 11.23 -30.93
CA ALA A 47 -4.22 10.22 -29.86
C ALA A 47 -5.41 10.46 -28.93
N LYS A 48 -6.17 11.51 -29.11
CA LYS A 48 -7.48 11.75 -28.49
C LYS A 48 -8.59 11.24 -29.40
N SER A 49 -8.58 9.93 -29.70
CA SER A 49 -9.64 9.31 -30.48
C SER A 49 -10.46 8.38 -29.60
N GLU A 50 -11.74 8.70 -29.60
CA GLU A 50 -12.86 7.81 -29.33
C GLU A 50 -12.65 6.91 -28.11
N GLY A 51 -13.20 7.30 -26.95
CA GLY A 51 -13.34 6.44 -25.81
C GLY A 51 -14.00 5.14 -26.24
N SER A 52 -13.19 4.09 -26.44
CA SER A 52 -13.77 2.77 -26.51
C SER A 52 -14.38 2.48 -25.15
N ASP A 53 -15.63 2.09 -25.08
CA ASP A 53 -16.30 1.66 -23.84
C ASP A 53 -15.59 0.44 -23.20
N ASN A 54 -14.54 -0.07 -23.81
CA ASN A 54 -13.77 -1.25 -23.43
C ASN A 54 -12.46 -0.88 -22.72
N TRP A 55 -12.52 -0.19 -21.59
CA TRP A 55 -11.36 -0.01 -20.72
C TRP A 55 -11.52 -0.85 -19.45
N LYS A 56 -10.39 -1.23 -18.85
CA LYS A 56 -10.36 -1.93 -17.57
C LYS A 56 -9.31 -1.32 -16.64
N VAL A 57 -9.65 -1.27 -15.37
CA VAL A 57 -8.71 -1.05 -14.28
C VAL A 57 -8.43 -2.40 -13.62
N ALA A 58 -7.17 -2.80 -13.58
CA ALA A 58 -6.74 -4.01 -12.87
C ALA A 58 -6.37 -3.66 -11.43
N ILE A 59 -6.92 -4.40 -10.47
CA ILE A 59 -6.64 -4.20 -9.05
C ILE A 59 -5.95 -5.45 -8.51
N LEU A 60 -4.75 -5.26 -7.94
CA LEU A 60 -3.99 -6.31 -7.27
C LEU A 60 -3.98 -6.06 -5.75
N THR A 61 -4.54 -7.00 -4.99
CA THR A 61 -4.72 -6.87 -3.54
C THR A 61 -4.21 -8.11 -2.79
N GLY A 62 -4.23 -8.06 -1.45
CA GLY A 62 -3.99 -9.22 -0.59
C GLY A 62 -5.20 -10.15 -0.50
N THR A 63 -5.12 -11.18 0.35
CA THR A 63 -6.22 -12.13 0.58
C THR A 63 -7.43 -11.50 1.25
N VAL A 64 -7.21 -10.41 2.00
CA VAL A 64 -8.29 -9.60 2.58
C VAL A 64 -8.62 -8.50 1.58
N SER A 65 -9.87 -8.45 1.13
CA SER A 65 -10.37 -7.38 0.26
C SER A 65 -10.12 -6.01 0.87
N GLN A 66 -9.72 -5.06 0.03
CA GLN A 66 -9.49 -3.67 0.42
C GLN A 66 -10.32 -2.70 -0.44
N GLY A 67 -11.47 -3.12 -0.92
CA GLY A 67 -12.40 -2.29 -1.65
C GLY A 67 -12.63 -2.68 -3.11
N GLU A 68 -11.91 -3.70 -3.65
CA GLU A 68 -12.08 -4.09 -5.05
C GLU A 68 -13.50 -4.60 -5.37
N GLU A 69 -14.20 -5.18 -4.40
CA GLU A 69 -15.58 -5.64 -4.58
C GLU A 69 -16.54 -4.47 -4.74
N GLU A 70 -16.35 -3.38 -4.01
CA GLU A 70 -17.13 -2.16 -4.12
C GLU A 70 -16.93 -1.51 -5.49
N PHE A 71 -15.69 -1.47 -5.99
CA PHE A 71 -15.39 -0.95 -7.33
C PHE A 71 -15.95 -1.86 -8.41
N ARG A 72 -15.86 -3.17 -8.24
CA ARG A 72 -16.48 -4.12 -9.18
C ARG A 72 -17.99 -3.93 -9.25
N ALA A 73 -18.65 -3.69 -8.12
CA ALA A 73 -20.09 -3.37 -8.09
C ALA A 73 -20.41 -2.04 -8.77
N ALA A 74 -19.55 -1.02 -8.61
CA ALA A 74 -19.75 0.32 -9.16
C ALA A 74 -19.54 0.39 -10.68
N TYR A 75 -18.52 -0.30 -11.22
CA TYR A 75 -18.15 -0.23 -12.64
C TYR A 75 -18.57 -1.45 -13.47
N GLY A 76 -18.97 -2.54 -12.80
CA GLY A 76 -19.29 -3.82 -13.43
C GLY A 76 -18.06 -4.65 -13.82
N PRO A 77 -18.25 -5.93 -14.10
CA PRO A 77 -17.13 -6.84 -14.41
C PRO A 77 -16.35 -6.47 -15.66
N GLU A 78 -16.93 -5.75 -16.58
CA GLU A 78 -16.31 -5.31 -17.84
C GLU A 78 -15.24 -4.23 -17.61
N HIS A 79 -15.32 -3.46 -16.52
CA HIS A 79 -14.38 -2.38 -16.21
C HIS A 79 -13.35 -2.74 -15.14
N ILE A 80 -13.60 -3.76 -14.31
CA ILE A 80 -12.71 -4.14 -13.21
C ILE A 80 -12.26 -5.59 -13.38
N VAL A 81 -10.93 -5.80 -13.27
CA VAL A 81 -10.32 -7.13 -13.13
C VAL A 81 -9.49 -7.16 -11.87
N THR A 82 -9.58 -8.24 -11.10
CA THR A 82 -8.88 -8.37 -9.83
C THR A 82 -8.01 -9.61 -9.79
N ALA A 83 -6.91 -9.52 -9.05
CA ALA A 83 -6.11 -10.67 -8.62
C ALA A 83 -5.61 -10.46 -7.19
N THR A 84 -5.22 -11.55 -6.55
CA THR A 84 -4.71 -11.54 -5.18
C THR A 84 -3.27 -12.03 -5.18
N TYR A 85 -2.33 -11.25 -4.66
CA TYR A 85 -0.96 -11.70 -4.45
C TYR A 85 -0.90 -12.73 -3.31
N PRO A 86 0.09 -13.66 -3.30
CA PRO A 86 0.17 -14.72 -2.29
C PRO A 86 0.48 -14.16 -0.89
N ASP A 87 -0.01 -14.83 0.16
CA ASP A 87 0.29 -14.46 1.55
C ASP A 87 1.80 -14.48 1.85
N ASN A 88 2.52 -15.42 1.23
CA ASN A 88 3.97 -15.53 1.33
C ASN A 88 4.70 -14.68 0.29
N PHE A 89 4.18 -13.50 -0.05
CA PHE A 89 4.72 -12.62 -1.10
C PHE A 89 6.23 -12.39 -1.01
N MET A 90 6.81 -12.40 0.19
CA MET A 90 8.27 -12.28 0.39
C MET A 90 9.07 -13.42 -0.27
N SER A 91 8.53 -14.62 -0.30
CA SER A 91 9.16 -15.79 -0.93
C SER A 91 8.59 -16.12 -2.32
N GLU A 92 7.46 -15.53 -2.67
CA GLU A 92 6.71 -15.77 -3.91
C GLU A 92 6.58 -14.51 -4.79
N MET A 93 7.60 -13.64 -4.77
CA MET A 93 7.62 -12.37 -5.55
C MET A 93 7.34 -12.59 -7.05
N GLU A 94 7.83 -13.68 -7.63
CA GLU A 94 7.59 -14.01 -9.05
C GLU A 94 6.10 -14.22 -9.36
N THR A 95 5.30 -14.65 -8.40
CA THR A 95 3.86 -14.76 -8.56
C THR A 95 3.23 -13.38 -8.69
N THR A 96 3.61 -12.43 -7.85
CA THR A 96 3.18 -11.02 -7.93
C THR A 96 3.55 -10.40 -9.28
N VAL A 97 4.81 -10.58 -9.72
CA VAL A 97 5.28 -10.12 -11.05
C VAL A 97 4.43 -10.73 -12.16
N SER A 98 4.17 -12.04 -12.11
CA SER A 98 3.39 -12.76 -13.13
C SER A 98 1.95 -12.26 -13.21
N GLN A 99 1.34 -11.90 -12.08
CA GLN A 99 -0.02 -11.33 -12.04
C GLN A 99 -0.08 -9.95 -12.69
N ILE A 100 0.90 -9.08 -12.40
CA ILE A 100 1.02 -7.75 -13.03
C ILE A 100 1.20 -7.88 -14.55
N VAL A 101 2.08 -8.78 -15.00
CA VAL A 101 2.30 -9.07 -16.43
C VAL A 101 1.03 -9.65 -17.09
N SER A 102 0.29 -10.49 -16.37
CA SER A 102 -0.98 -11.03 -16.85
C SER A 102 -2.00 -9.93 -17.12
N PHE A 103 -2.13 -8.96 -16.20
CA PHE A 103 -2.97 -7.79 -16.41
C PHE A 103 -2.54 -6.98 -17.64
N ALA A 104 -1.25 -6.70 -17.77
CA ALA A 104 -0.70 -5.94 -18.89
C ALA A 104 -0.85 -6.65 -20.25
N SER A 105 -1.08 -7.96 -20.26
CA SER A 105 -1.34 -8.75 -21.48
C SER A 105 -2.75 -8.57 -22.03
N ASP A 106 -3.70 -8.07 -21.22
CA ASP A 106 -5.03 -7.69 -21.68
C ASP A 106 -4.97 -6.29 -22.32
N PRO A 107 -5.30 -6.15 -23.63
CA PRO A 107 -5.25 -4.87 -24.32
C PRO A 107 -6.23 -3.82 -23.77
N ASP A 108 -7.30 -4.26 -23.10
CA ASP A 108 -8.32 -3.40 -22.52
C ASP A 108 -7.88 -2.83 -21.15
N VAL A 109 -6.89 -3.43 -20.48
CA VAL A 109 -6.34 -2.87 -19.24
C VAL A 109 -5.57 -1.59 -19.53
N LYS A 110 -6.00 -0.49 -18.92
CA LYS A 110 -5.44 0.86 -19.06
C LYS A 110 -4.88 1.43 -17.77
N ALA A 111 -5.14 0.78 -16.64
CA ALA A 111 -4.50 1.09 -15.37
C ALA A 111 -4.30 -0.18 -14.55
N ILE A 112 -3.24 -0.18 -13.74
CA ILE A 112 -2.98 -1.20 -12.71
C ILE A 112 -2.86 -0.46 -11.38
N VAL A 113 -3.73 -0.78 -10.43
CA VAL A 113 -3.74 -0.25 -9.07
C VAL A 113 -3.36 -1.38 -8.12
N MET A 114 -2.24 -1.24 -7.44
CA MET A 114 -1.88 -2.14 -6.35
C MET A 114 -2.40 -1.58 -5.04
N CYS A 115 -3.24 -2.34 -4.33
CA CYS A 115 -3.76 -1.93 -3.02
C CYS A 115 -2.64 -1.89 -1.98
N GLN A 116 -1.70 -2.83 -2.10
CA GLN A 116 -0.45 -2.84 -1.37
C GLN A 116 0.65 -3.31 -2.32
N ALA A 117 1.55 -2.41 -2.69
CA ALA A 117 2.66 -2.70 -3.58
C ALA A 117 3.75 -3.49 -2.82
N VAL A 118 3.49 -4.80 -2.66
CA VAL A 118 4.41 -5.75 -2.01
C VAL A 118 5.66 -5.97 -2.86
N PRO A 119 6.77 -6.53 -2.28
CA PRO A 119 7.97 -6.86 -3.03
C PRO A 119 7.69 -7.64 -4.32
N GLY A 120 8.29 -7.16 -5.41
CA GLY A 120 7.99 -7.59 -6.79
C GLY A 120 7.15 -6.59 -7.58
N ALA A 121 6.57 -5.57 -6.93
CA ALA A 121 5.78 -4.53 -7.58
C ALA A 121 6.61 -3.77 -8.63
N LYS A 122 7.78 -3.26 -8.25
CA LYS A 122 8.70 -2.58 -9.18
C LYS A 122 9.07 -3.47 -10.36
N ALA A 123 9.45 -4.72 -10.11
CA ALA A 123 9.84 -5.64 -11.18
C ALA A 123 8.68 -5.93 -12.14
N GLY A 124 7.46 -6.03 -11.61
CA GLY A 124 6.25 -6.15 -12.40
C GLY A 124 5.98 -4.92 -13.26
N PHE A 125 6.08 -3.73 -12.69
CA PHE A 125 5.89 -2.46 -13.40
C PHE A 125 6.94 -2.24 -14.49
N ASP A 126 8.21 -2.55 -14.22
CA ASP A 126 9.26 -2.53 -15.24
C ASP A 126 8.90 -3.44 -16.43
N LYS A 127 8.39 -4.64 -16.15
CA LYS A 127 7.97 -5.56 -17.21
C LYS A 127 6.79 -5.04 -18.03
N VAL A 128 5.86 -4.33 -17.42
CA VAL A 128 4.78 -3.64 -18.16
C VAL A 128 5.38 -2.66 -19.18
N ARG A 129 6.38 -1.86 -18.79
CA ARG A 129 7.09 -0.95 -19.69
C ARG A 129 7.93 -1.69 -20.73
N GLU A 130 8.62 -2.77 -20.36
CA GLU A 130 9.36 -3.64 -21.30
C GLU A 130 8.45 -4.28 -22.36
N MET A 131 7.18 -4.53 -22.04
CA MET A 131 6.18 -5.00 -23.01
C MET A 131 5.69 -3.91 -23.96
N GLY A 132 6.15 -2.67 -23.82
CA GLY A 132 5.70 -1.52 -24.62
C GLY A 132 4.31 -1.03 -24.22
N ARG A 133 3.82 -1.36 -23.02
CA ARG A 133 2.54 -0.93 -22.50
C ARG A 133 2.68 0.40 -21.76
N ASP A 134 3.15 1.41 -22.50
CA ASP A 134 3.25 2.79 -22.00
C ASP A 134 1.87 3.45 -21.84
N ASP A 135 0.82 2.84 -22.40
CA ASP A 135 -0.57 3.28 -22.27
C ASP A 135 -1.17 2.98 -20.89
N ILE A 136 -0.59 2.07 -20.11
CA ILE A 136 -1.09 1.71 -18.77
C ILE A 136 -0.63 2.72 -17.73
N LEU A 137 -1.57 3.24 -16.92
CA LEU A 137 -1.28 4.02 -15.73
C LEU A 137 -0.92 3.06 -14.58
N LEU A 138 0.23 3.26 -13.93
CA LEU A 138 0.73 2.41 -12.86
C LEU A 138 0.65 3.14 -11.51
N ILE A 139 -0.21 2.63 -10.62
CA ILE A 139 -0.44 3.21 -9.28
C ILE A 139 -0.03 2.21 -8.21
N ALA A 140 0.95 2.60 -7.39
CA ALA A 140 1.41 1.83 -6.24
C ALA A 140 0.77 2.38 -4.95
N GLY A 141 -0.19 1.66 -4.38
CA GLY A 141 -0.72 1.94 -3.04
C GLY A 141 0.12 1.26 -1.97
N THR A 142 0.34 1.91 -0.84
CA THR A 142 1.01 1.38 0.36
C THR A 142 2.22 0.49 0.06
N PRO A 143 3.26 1.02 -0.64
CA PRO A 143 4.40 0.22 -1.08
C PRO A 143 5.24 -0.28 0.09
N GLN A 144 5.84 -1.47 -0.10
CA GLN A 144 6.81 -2.07 0.83
C GLN A 144 8.24 -2.03 0.29
N GLU A 145 8.44 -1.62 -0.96
CA GLU A 145 9.76 -1.40 -1.56
C GLU A 145 10.25 0.02 -1.24
N ASP A 146 11.56 0.22 -1.35
CA ASP A 146 12.19 1.51 -1.12
C ASP A 146 11.50 2.65 -1.90
N PRO A 147 11.23 3.82 -1.27
CA PRO A 147 10.49 4.91 -1.91
C PRO A 147 11.08 5.38 -3.25
N ALA A 148 12.40 5.51 -3.35
CA ALA A 148 13.05 5.91 -4.60
C ALA A 148 12.90 4.84 -5.70
N VAL A 149 12.92 3.56 -5.30
CA VAL A 149 12.81 2.41 -6.19
C VAL A 149 11.40 2.30 -6.78
N ILE A 150 10.38 2.37 -5.95
CA ILE A 150 8.99 2.25 -6.40
C ILE A 150 8.51 3.51 -7.14
N SER A 151 8.93 4.70 -6.70
CA SER A 151 8.66 5.97 -7.39
C SER A 151 9.14 5.95 -8.83
N ALA A 152 10.37 5.45 -9.06
CA ALA A 152 10.95 5.39 -10.40
C ALA A 152 10.20 4.45 -11.37
N ALA A 153 9.42 3.49 -10.85
CA ALA A 153 8.68 2.51 -11.64
C ALA A 153 7.18 2.82 -11.78
N SER A 154 6.66 3.72 -10.96
CA SER A 154 5.23 4.05 -10.89
C SER A 154 4.93 5.40 -11.53
N ASP A 155 3.72 5.59 -12.02
CA ASP A 155 3.21 6.92 -12.37
C ASP A 155 2.74 7.67 -11.12
N LEU A 156 2.13 6.95 -10.17
CA LEU A 156 1.70 7.47 -8.86
C LEU A 156 2.04 6.49 -7.75
N VAL A 157 2.45 7.03 -6.61
CA VAL A 157 2.60 6.30 -5.35
C VAL A 157 1.74 6.98 -4.29
N LEU A 158 0.85 6.21 -3.66
CA LEU A 158 -0.09 6.69 -2.65
C LEU A 158 0.12 5.92 -1.35
N TYR A 159 0.48 6.60 -0.28
CA TYR A 159 0.79 5.95 0.98
C TYR A 159 0.23 6.73 2.18
N ALA A 160 -0.21 6.00 3.21
CA ALA A 160 -0.54 6.64 4.47
C ALA A 160 0.69 7.37 5.03
N ASP A 161 0.53 8.58 5.55
CA ASP A 161 1.65 9.32 6.15
C ASP A 161 2.07 8.67 7.48
N GLU A 162 2.84 7.60 7.36
CA GLU A 162 3.32 6.85 8.52
C GLU A 162 4.24 7.68 9.42
N ALA A 163 5.02 8.59 8.85
CA ALA A 163 5.85 9.47 9.65
C ALA A 163 4.99 10.39 10.52
N ALA A 164 4.01 11.08 9.92
CA ALA A 164 3.10 11.97 10.66
C ALA A 164 2.22 11.22 11.68
N GLN A 165 2.02 9.90 11.54
CA GLN A 165 1.40 9.10 12.59
C GLN A 165 2.18 9.15 13.91
N GLY A 166 3.51 9.35 13.87
CA GLY A 166 4.33 9.52 15.07
C GLY A 166 3.92 10.72 15.89
N ASP A 167 3.45 11.79 15.24
CA ASP A 167 2.91 12.98 15.92
C ASP A 167 1.50 12.69 16.46
N THR A 168 0.59 12.22 15.61
CA THR A 168 -0.83 12.00 15.99
C THR A 168 -1.00 10.97 17.09
N ILE A 169 -0.20 9.90 17.09
CA ILE A 169 -0.19 8.89 18.17
C ILE A 169 0.24 9.52 19.50
N MET A 170 1.31 10.32 19.50
CA MET A 170 1.81 10.92 20.72
C MET A 170 0.95 12.08 21.21
N GLU A 171 0.31 12.84 20.33
CA GLU A 171 -0.72 13.81 20.69
C GLU A 171 -1.88 13.12 21.44
N LYS A 172 -2.35 11.98 20.95
CA LYS A 172 -3.39 11.19 21.61
C LYS A 172 -2.92 10.59 22.94
N CYS A 173 -1.68 10.13 23.01
CA CYS A 173 -1.08 9.66 24.26
C CYS A 173 -0.99 10.80 25.32
N ALA A 174 -0.64 12.00 24.91
CA ALA A 174 -0.60 13.17 25.79
C ALA A 174 -2.00 13.55 26.31
N GLU A 175 -3.00 13.56 25.43
CA GLU A 175 -4.40 13.83 25.79
C GLU A 175 -4.91 12.85 26.85
N TRP A 176 -4.61 11.57 26.71
CA TRP A 176 -5.01 10.54 27.67
C TRP A 176 -4.14 10.48 28.92
N GLY A 177 -3.03 11.21 28.95
CA GLY A 177 -2.07 11.22 30.07
C GLY A 177 -1.38 9.87 30.23
N ILE A 178 -0.87 9.32 29.14
CA ILE A 178 -0.15 8.04 29.09
C ILE A 178 1.21 8.17 29.81
N ASP A 179 1.54 7.18 30.61
CA ASP A 179 2.84 7.09 31.32
C ASP A 179 3.87 6.30 30.51
N VAL A 180 3.42 5.25 29.80
CA VAL A 180 4.29 4.30 29.08
C VAL A 180 3.68 4.00 27.71
N PHE A 181 4.52 4.02 26.66
CA PHE A 181 4.16 3.65 25.31
C PHE A 181 4.96 2.43 24.87
N VAL A 182 4.27 1.31 24.59
CA VAL A 182 4.87 0.06 24.15
C VAL A 182 4.71 -0.08 22.64
N HIS A 183 5.83 -0.14 21.94
CA HIS A 183 5.92 -0.24 20.49
C HIS A 183 6.37 -1.63 20.07
N TYR A 184 5.47 -2.40 19.47
CA TYR A 184 5.77 -3.71 18.90
C TYR A 184 6.15 -3.59 17.43
N SER A 185 7.32 -4.12 17.09
CA SER A 185 7.80 -4.18 15.72
C SER A 185 8.71 -5.42 15.52
N PHE A 186 9.30 -5.57 14.35
CA PHE A 186 10.23 -6.64 14.00
C PHE A 186 11.26 -6.15 12.98
N PRO A 187 12.41 -6.86 12.80
CA PRO A 187 13.56 -6.36 12.03
C PRO A 187 13.23 -5.92 10.60
N ARG A 188 12.35 -6.64 9.89
CA ARG A 188 11.98 -6.29 8.52
C ARG A 188 11.26 -4.94 8.45
N HIS A 189 10.30 -4.67 9.35
CA HIS A 189 9.63 -3.38 9.43
C HIS A 189 10.60 -2.28 9.86
N MET A 190 11.48 -2.55 10.81
CA MET A 190 12.50 -1.58 11.24
C MET A 190 13.64 -1.37 10.23
N ALA A 191 13.53 -1.94 9.03
CA ALA A 191 14.37 -1.63 7.87
C ALA A 191 13.65 -0.77 6.81
N MET A 192 12.33 -0.48 7.00
CA MET A 192 11.54 0.33 6.08
C MET A 192 11.62 1.81 6.48
N GLU A 193 12.01 2.68 5.55
CA GLU A 193 12.32 4.09 5.80
C GLU A 193 11.19 4.84 6.52
N LEU A 194 9.94 4.73 6.05
CA LEU A 194 8.80 5.43 6.65
C LEU A 194 8.43 4.90 8.04
N ILE A 195 8.59 3.61 8.28
CA ILE A 195 8.37 3.02 9.62
C ILE A 195 9.45 3.49 10.58
N VAL A 196 10.70 3.58 10.13
CA VAL A 196 11.80 4.15 10.93
C VAL A 196 11.55 5.63 11.22
N ALA A 197 11.13 6.41 10.23
CA ALA A 197 10.80 7.82 10.42
C ALA A 197 9.69 8.02 11.47
N ARG A 198 8.64 7.19 11.42
CA ARG A 198 7.59 7.16 12.45
C ARG A 198 8.15 6.83 13.82
N HIS A 199 8.99 5.79 13.93
CA HIS A 199 9.59 5.38 15.19
C HIS A 199 10.44 6.48 15.81
N GLU A 200 11.25 7.18 15.02
CA GLU A 200 12.07 8.31 15.52
C GLU A 200 11.20 9.48 16.00
N LEU A 201 10.09 9.77 15.32
CA LEU A 201 9.12 10.77 15.77
C LEU A 201 8.41 10.34 17.05
N LEU A 202 7.97 9.09 17.15
CA LEU A 202 7.39 8.52 18.37
C LEU A 202 8.35 8.70 19.55
N LYS A 203 9.62 8.33 19.37
CA LYS A 203 10.66 8.44 20.40
C LYS A 203 10.93 9.88 20.82
N LYS A 204 11.11 10.76 19.84
CA LYS A 204 11.33 12.20 20.08
C LYS A 204 10.17 12.83 20.85
N ASN A 205 8.94 12.53 20.43
CA ASN A 205 7.74 13.10 21.06
C ASN A 205 7.48 12.48 22.44
N ALA A 206 7.70 11.18 22.61
CA ALA A 206 7.61 10.51 23.91
C ALA A 206 8.58 11.15 24.93
N GLU A 207 9.85 11.40 24.53
CA GLU A 207 10.83 12.08 25.36
C GLU A 207 10.38 13.50 25.75
N ALA A 208 9.86 14.27 24.79
CA ALA A 208 9.37 15.63 25.02
C ALA A 208 8.16 15.67 25.97
N LEU A 209 7.33 14.64 25.94
CA LEU A 209 6.12 14.50 26.79
C LEU A 209 6.40 13.81 28.12
N GLY A 210 7.60 13.28 28.34
CA GLY A 210 7.96 12.50 29.52
C GLY A 210 7.30 11.12 29.59
N ILE A 211 6.92 10.58 28.43
CA ILE A 211 6.36 9.23 28.28
C ILE A 211 7.52 8.23 28.13
N GLU A 212 7.52 7.16 28.93
CA GLU A 212 8.52 6.08 28.79
C GLU A 212 8.20 5.25 27.54
N MET A 213 9.06 5.29 26.52
CA MET A 213 8.91 4.45 25.32
C MET A 213 9.65 3.13 25.48
N VAL A 214 8.97 2.02 25.14
CA VAL A 214 9.48 0.65 25.25
C VAL A 214 9.35 -0.04 23.90
N ASP A 215 10.48 -0.38 23.29
CA ASP A 215 10.51 -1.18 22.07
C ASP A 215 10.50 -2.67 22.40
N VAL A 216 9.59 -3.40 21.78
CA VAL A 216 9.45 -4.85 21.91
C VAL A 216 9.54 -5.50 20.53
N THR A 217 10.47 -6.44 20.40
CA THR A 217 10.61 -7.22 19.17
C THR A 217 9.61 -8.37 19.17
N ALA A 218 8.61 -8.29 18.30
CA ALA A 218 7.65 -9.35 18.05
C ALA A 218 8.13 -10.28 16.91
N PRO A 219 7.60 -11.52 16.80
CA PRO A 219 7.82 -12.36 15.61
C PRO A 219 7.29 -11.67 14.35
N ASP A 220 8.01 -11.80 13.22
CA ASP A 220 7.53 -11.30 11.93
C ASP A 220 6.36 -12.16 11.43
N PRO A 221 5.17 -11.57 11.16
CA PRO A 221 4.01 -12.29 10.66
C PRO A 221 4.22 -13.02 9.33
N THR A 222 5.21 -12.61 8.54
CA THR A 222 5.55 -13.23 7.24
C THR A 222 6.68 -14.26 7.33
N ALA A 223 7.21 -14.51 8.54
CA ALA A 223 8.22 -15.54 8.77
C ALA A 223 7.60 -16.96 8.80
N GLU A 224 8.44 -17.98 8.86
CA GLU A 224 8.00 -19.39 8.88
C GLU A 224 7.01 -19.70 10.01
N ALA A 225 7.18 -19.10 11.20
CA ALA A 225 6.26 -19.24 12.33
C ALA A 225 4.91 -18.54 12.08
N GLY A 226 4.86 -17.63 11.12
CA GLY A 226 3.68 -17.00 10.56
C GLY A 226 2.90 -16.09 11.50
N LEU A 227 1.76 -15.66 10.99
CA LEU A 227 0.85 -14.73 11.66
C LEU A 227 0.42 -15.19 13.04
N SER A 228 0.13 -16.49 13.21
CA SER A 228 -0.34 -17.05 14.48
C SER A 228 0.68 -16.86 15.61
N ALA A 229 1.98 -17.00 15.34
CA ALA A 229 3.02 -16.79 16.34
C ALA A 229 3.10 -15.32 16.79
N SER A 230 2.94 -14.38 15.85
CA SER A 230 2.92 -12.95 16.16
C SER A 230 1.70 -12.57 17.00
N GLN A 231 0.54 -13.11 16.66
CA GLN A 231 -0.71 -12.89 17.39
C GLN A 231 -0.64 -13.45 18.80
N GLN A 232 -0.15 -14.69 18.96
CA GLN A 232 0.03 -15.31 20.26
C GLN A 232 1.01 -14.53 21.13
N PHE A 233 2.13 -14.07 20.55
CA PHE A 233 3.10 -13.25 21.26
C PHE A 233 2.45 -11.98 21.86
N ILE A 234 1.64 -11.25 21.09
CA ILE A 234 0.94 -10.06 21.57
C ILE A 234 0.00 -10.37 22.73
N LEU A 235 -0.80 -11.45 22.62
CA LEU A 235 -1.72 -11.88 23.69
C LEU A 235 -1.00 -12.27 24.99
N GLU A 236 0.23 -12.76 24.90
CA GLU A 236 1.04 -13.14 26.05
C GLU A 236 1.83 -11.97 26.64
N ASP A 237 2.35 -11.03 25.79
CA ASP A 237 3.23 -9.96 26.25
C ASP A 237 2.45 -8.77 26.83
N VAL A 238 1.31 -8.38 26.26
CA VAL A 238 0.52 -7.22 26.77
C VAL A 238 0.21 -7.34 28.27
N PRO A 239 -0.29 -8.48 28.79
CA PRO A 239 -0.49 -8.65 30.24
C PRO A 239 0.81 -8.57 31.04
N GLN A 240 1.94 -9.00 30.49
CA GLN A 240 3.25 -8.90 31.16
C GLN A 240 3.72 -7.45 31.25
N GLN A 241 3.53 -6.65 30.19
CA GLN A 241 3.82 -5.22 30.21
C GLN A 241 2.93 -4.48 31.22
N LEU A 242 1.63 -4.76 31.24
CA LEU A 242 0.70 -4.17 32.23
C LEU A 242 1.08 -4.52 33.66
N LYS A 243 1.51 -5.76 33.92
CA LYS A 243 2.02 -6.16 35.24
C LYS A 243 3.33 -5.46 35.58
N LYS A 244 4.25 -5.30 34.62
CA LYS A 244 5.53 -4.57 34.80
C LYS A 244 5.30 -3.12 35.17
N TYR A 245 4.28 -2.51 34.58
CA TYR A 245 3.91 -1.11 34.76
C TYR A 245 2.63 -0.93 35.60
N GLU A 246 2.43 -1.77 36.60
CA GLU A 246 1.25 -1.72 37.46
C GLU A 246 0.97 -0.32 38.00
N GLY A 247 -0.27 0.14 37.88
CA GLY A 247 -0.72 1.47 38.28
C GLY A 247 -0.45 2.59 37.31
N LYS A 248 0.25 2.33 36.17
CA LYS A 248 0.47 3.30 35.09
C LYS A 248 -0.54 3.09 33.98
N LYS A 249 -0.79 4.16 33.21
CA LYS A 249 -1.51 4.09 31.92
C LYS A 249 -0.53 3.68 30.83
N VAL A 250 -0.81 2.57 30.15
CA VAL A 250 0.09 2.02 29.13
C VAL A 250 -0.60 2.04 27.78
N ALA A 251 -0.04 2.75 26.81
CA ALA A 251 -0.50 2.72 25.43
C ALA A 251 0.31 1.68 24.63
N PHE A 252 -0.38 1.02 23.71
CA PHE A 252 0.20 -0.05 22.88
C PHE A 252 0.01 0.24 21.40
N PHE A 253 1.03 -0.03 20.63
CA PHE A 253 1.01 0.10 19.18
C PHE A 253 1.80 -1.03 18.52
N THR A 254 1.32 -1.54 17.40
CA THR A 254 2.05 -2.51 16.57
C THR A 254 2.16 -2.03 15.13
N THR A 255 3.30 -2.28 14.51
CA THR A 255 3.62 -1.84 13.14
C THR A 255 3.00 -2.70 12.04
N ASN A 256 2.28 -3.78 12.38
CA ASN A 256 1.73 -4.70 11.37
C ASN A 256 0.23 -4.97 11.57
N CYS A 257 -0.51 -4.94 10.46
CA CYS A 257 -1.96 -5.14 10.43
C CYS A 257 -2.40 -6.48 11.04
N GLY A 258 -1.68 -7.55 10.77
CA GLY A 258 -2.02 -8.89 11.28
C GLY A 258 -1.98 -9.04 12.79
N MET A 259 -1.27 -8.16 13.50
CA MET A 259 -1.20 -8.16 14.96
C MET A 259 -2.33 -7.34 15.63
N GLN A 260 -3.05 -6.49 14.87
CA GLN A 260 -4.06 -5.59 15.43
C GLN A 260 -5.21 -6.30 16.15
N PRO A 261 -5.80 -7.41 15.62
CA PRO A 261 -6.88 -8.10 16.31
C PRO A 261 -6.49 -8.59 17.71
N SER A 262 -5.29 -9.15 17.83
CA SER A 262 -4.76 -9.63 19.11
C SER A 262 -4.47 -8.49 20.08
N LEU A 263 -3.93 -7.36 19.57
CA LEU A 263 -3.65 -6.19 20.40
C LEU A 263 -4.94 -5.54 20.90
N GLN A 264 -5.92 -5.34 20.03
CA GLN A 264 -7.23 -4.82 20.44
C GLN A 264 -7.89 -5.72 21.48
N THR A 265 -7.90 -7.04 21.24
CA THR A 265 -8.44 -8.02 22.18
C THR A 265 -7.75 -7.94 23.54
N ALA A 266 -6.42 -7.87 23.56
CA ALA A 266 -5.65 -7.79 24.81
C ALA A 266 -5.90 -6.48 25.57
N CYS A 267 -6.26 -5.38 24.88
CA CYS A 267 -6.53 -4.09 25.51
C CYS A 267 -7.98 -3.93 26.00
N LEU A 268 -8.94 -4.68 25.45
CA LEU A 268 -10.39 -4.45 25.69
C LEU A 268 -10.78 -4.48 27.17
N ASP A 269 -10.37 -5.49 27.89
CA ASP A 269 -10.78 -5.74 29.28
C ASP A 269 -9.81 -5.13 30.31
N GLU A 270 -8.70 -4.59 29.87
CA GLU A 270 -7.63 -4.07 30.73
C GLU A 270 -7.79 -2.55 30.92
N PRO A 271 -8.16 -2.08 32.13
CA PRO A 271 -8.52 -0.68 32.35
C PRO A 271 -7.37 0.31 32.16
N ASN A 272 -6.13 -0.15 32.23
CA ASN A 272 -4.92 0.68 32.08
C ASN A 272 -4.27 0.51 30.71
N ALA A 273 -4.85 -0.28 29.80
CA ALA A 273 -4.37 -0.46 28.43
C ALA A 273 -5.08 0.53 27.49
N TYR A 274 -4.31 1.24 26.68
CA TYR A 274 -4.77 2.25 25.74
C TYR A 274 -4.30 1.88 24.33
N TYR A 275 -5.16 2.12 23.35
CA TYR A 275 -4.91 1.81 21.95
C TYR A 275 -5.12 3.06 21.09
N PRO A 276 -4.04 3.82 20.81
CA PRO A 276 -4.15 5.13 20.16
C PRO A 276 -4.59 5.05 18.71
N GLN A 277 -4.18 4.04 17.96
CA GLN A 277 -4.67 3.75 16.61
C GLN A 277 -4.13 2.44 16.05
N PRO A 278 -4.73 1.86 14.99
CA PRO A 278 -4.12 0.84 14.15
C PRO A 278 -2.92 1.37 13.35
N CYS A 279 -2.04 0.48 12.85
CA CYS A 279 -0.97 0.86 11.94
C CYS A 279 -1.48 1.42 10.60
N CYS A 280 -2.58 0.86 10.08
CA CYS A 280 -3.35 1.40 8.96
C CYS A 280 -4.70 1.85 9.53
N PRO A 281 -4.82 3.10 9.98
CA PRO A 281 -5.99 3.54 10.72
C PRO A 281 -7.28 3.44 9.91
N SER A 282 -8.30 2.84 10.54
CA SER A 282 -9.58 2.58 9.93
C SER A 282 -10.58 2.13 11.00
N PRO A 283 -11.87 2.55 10.94
CA PRO A 283 -12.90 1.98 11.79
C PRO A 283 -13.14 0.49 11.52
N TYR A 284 -12.80 0.00 10.33
CA TYR A 284 -12.98 -1.41 9.96
C TYR A 284 -11.77 -2.29 10.32
N HIS A 285 -10.65 -1.70 10.71
CA HIS A 285 -9.41 -2.45 10.94
C HIS A 285 -9.45 -3.19 12.29
N ALA A 286 -9.79 -4.46 12.24
CA ALA A 286 -9.94 -5.39 13.35
C ALA A 286 -11.08 -5.09 14.35
N PHE A 287 -11.55 -3.86 14.51
CA PHE A 287 -12.60 -3.49 15.46
C PHE A 287 -13.89 -4.30 15.29
N PRO A 288 -14.47 -4.46 14.07
CA PRO A 288 -15.70 -5.22 13.93
C PRO A 288 -15.56 -6.67 14.41
N ALA A 289 -14.51 -7.36 13.97
CA ALA A 289 -14.27 -8.75 14.35
C ALA A 289 -14.02 -8.91 15.86
N THR A 290 -13.21 -8.01 16.45
CA THR A 290 -12.88 -8.03 17.89
C THR A 290 -14.12 -7.76 18.76
N LEU A 291 -15.04 -6.93 18.28
CA LEU A 291 -16.25 -6.53 19.01
C LEU A 291 -17.50 -7.36 18.67
N GLY A 292 -17.37 -8.32 17.74
CA GLY A 292 -18.51 -9.11 17.25
C GLY A 292 -19.55 -8.26 16.53
N LEU A 293 -19.11 -7.30 15.72
CA LEU A 293 -19.95 -6.45 14.88
C LEU A 293 -19.90 -6.91 13.43
N GLU A 294 -21.04 -6.87 12.76
CA GLU A 294 -21.16 -7.04 11.32
C GLU A 294 -21.38 -5.67 10.69
N LEU A 295 -20.32 -5.07 10.19
CA LEU A 295 -20.35 -3.76 9.51
C LEU A 295 -20.18 -3.98 8.01
N ALA A 296 -20.95 -3.23 7.22
CA ALA A 296 -20.77 -3.17 5.78
C ALA A 296 -19.50 -2.36 5.47
N ILE A 297 -18.53 -2.98 4.85
CA ILE A 297 -17.33 -2.29 4.34
C ILE A 297 -17.77 -1.43 3.14
N GLY A 298 -17.28 -0.18 3.08
CA GLY A 298 -17.72 0.79 2.07
C GLY A 298 -19.09 1.42 2.35
N GLY A 299 -19.63 1.24 3.57
CA GLY A 299 -20.83 1.90 4.06
C GLY A 299 -20.57 3.32 4.57
N ASP A 300 -21.45 3.79 5.45
CA ASP A 300 -21.28 5.09 6.13
C ASP A 300 -20.28 4.93 7.28
N ASP A 301 -19.10 5.55 7.14
CA ASP A 301 -18.03 5.52 8.16
C ASP A 301 -18.51 6.07 9.51
N THR A 302 -19.41 7.07 9.52
CA THR A 302 -19.97 7.63 10.74
C THR A 302 -20.81 6.60 11.48
N GLU A 303 -21.65 5.84 10.77
CA GLU A 303 -22.44 4.76 11.36
C GLU A 303 -21.53 3.65 11.93
N ALA A 304 -20.46 3.30 11.22
CA ALA A 304 -19.49 2.33 11.70
C ALA A 304 -18.81 2.80 12.99
N LEU A 305 -18.36 4.06 13.03
CA LEU A 305 -17.76 4.68 14.22
C LEU A 305 -18.72 4.69 15.42
N GLU A 306 -19.98 5.04 15.21
CA GLU A 306 -21.01 5.02 16.27
C GLU A 306 -21.27 3.60 16.82
N GLN A 307 -21.37 2.60 15.95
CA GLN A 307 -21.57 1.21 16.37
C GLN A 307 -20.36 0.66 17.14
N ILE A 308 -19.14 1.01 16.72
CA ILE A 308 -17.90 0.63 17.41
C ILE A 308 -17.83 1.35 18.76
N ALA A 309 -18.06 2.68 18.79
CA ALA A 309 -18.04 3.50 20.01
C ALA A 309 -18.97 2.95 21.10
N ALA A 310 -20.16 2.50 20.72
CA ALA A 310 -21.13 1.91 21.65
C ALA A 310 -20.62 0.62 22.34
N LYS A 311 -19.60 -0.04 21.81
CA LYS A 311 -18.98 -1.26 22.36
C LYS A 311 -17.68 -1.00 23.08
N LEU A 312 -16.94 0.01 22.63
CA LEU A 312 -15.63 0.36 23.20
C LEU A 312 -15.80 1.19 24.49
N LYS A 313 -14.77 1.16 25.30
CA LYS A 313 -14.54 2.11 26.38
C LYS A 313 -13.60 3.22 25.86
N ASP A 314 -13.44 4.27 26.63
CA ASP A 314 -12.74 5.53 26.38
C ASP A 314 -11.21 5.44 26.18
N ARG A 315 -10.69 4.38 25.60
CA ARG A 315 -9.25 4.09 25.52
C ARG A 315 -8.79 3.66 24.13
N PHE A 316 -9.61 3.92 23.13
CA PHE A 316 -9.36 3.53 21.75
C PHE A 316 -9.60 4.71 20.82
N SER A 317 -8.78 4.83 19.80
CA SER A 317 -8.99 5.78 18.72
C SER A 317 -8.57 5.21 17.36
N THR A 318 -8.91 5.91 16.27
CA THR A 318 -8.60 5.56 14.88
C THR A 318 -8.61 6.83 14.03
N TRP A 319 -8.69 6.69 12.70
CA TRP A 319 -9.00 7.80 11.81
C TRP A 319 -10.47 7.73 11.35
N ALA A 320 -11.00 8.88 10.93
CA ALA A 320 -12.41 9.02 10.53
C ALA A 320 -12.82 8.07 9.41
N SER A 321 -11.91 7.77 8.50
CA SER A 321 -12.14 6.90 7.36
C SER A 321 -10.99 5.92 7.18
N PRO A 322 -11.22 4.78 6.50
CA PRO A 322 -10.21 3.76 6.26
C PRO A 322 -9.18 4.24 5.24
N VAL A 323 -7.99 4.63 5.69
CA VAL A 323 -6.95 5.21 4.82
C VAL A 323 -6.57 4.31 3.64
N ALA A 324 -6.45 3.01 3.86
CA ALA A 324 -6.09 2.07 2.78
C ALA A 324 -7.19 1.98 1.72
N MET A 325 -8.47 1.93 2.11
CA MET A 325 -9.59 1.94 1.17
C MET A 325 -9.69 3.27 0.44
N THR A 326 -9.57 4.39 1.15
CA THR A 326 -9.58 5.72 0.53
C THR A 326 -8.48 5.87 -0.53
N ILE A 327 -7.27 5.34 -0.27
CA ILE A 327 -6.16 5.31 -1.25
C ILE A 327 -6.56 4.52 -2.51
N ILE A 328 -7.19 3.34 -2.35
CA ILE A 328 -7.63 2.51 -3.48
C ILE A 328 -8.74 3.22 -4.25
N GLU A 329 -9.75 3.74 -3.56
CA GLU A 329 -10.85 4.46 -4.17
C GLU A 329 -10.38 5.65 -4.99
N VAL A 330 -9.54 6.49 -4.41
CA VAL A 330 -8.97 7.64 -5.13
C VAL A 330 -8.09 7.17 -6.28
N GLY A 331 -7.26 6.12 -6.09
CA GLY A 331 -6.44 5.56 -7.16
C GLY A 331 -7.25 5.04 -8.35
N VAL A 332 -8.37 4.36 -8.10
CA VAL A 332 -9.27 3.87 -9.15
C VAL A 332 -10.03 5.00 -9.82
N ASP A 333 -10.56 5.96 -9.05
CA ASP A 333 -11.28 7.12 -9.59
C ASP A 333 -10.34 8.00 -10.42
N TYR A 334 -9.08 8.20 -9.97
CA TYR A 334 -8.04 8.89 -10.73
C TYR A 334 -7.74 8.15 -12.06
N ALA A 335 -7.55 6.83 -11.99
CA ALA A 335 -7.30 6.01 -13.17
C ALA A 335 -8.45 6.12 -14.17
N LYS A 336 -9.70 6.08 -13.71
CA LYS A 336 -10.88 6.27 -14.56
C LYS A 336 -10.87 7.65 -15.22
N GLY A 337 -10.67 8.73 -14.45
CA GLY A 337 -10.60 10.09 -14.98
C GLY A 337 -9.50 10.24 -16.03
N TYR A 338 -8.34 9.63 -15.80
CA TYR A 338 -7.24 9.61 -16.76
C TYR A 338 -7.61 8.85 -18.05
N ILE A 339 -8.20 7.67 -17.93
CA ILE A 339 -8.60 6.82 -19.07
C ILE A 339 -9.69 7.50 -19.91
N THR A 340 -10.65 8.17 -19.27
CA THR A 340 -11.76 8.86 -19.96
C THR A 340 -11.35 10.24 -20.49
N GLY A 341 -10.16 10.74 -20.14
CA GLY A 341 -9.64 12.03 -20.56
C GLY A 341 -10.17 13.22 -19.76
N GLU A 342 -10.81 12.97 -18.63
CA GLU A 342 -11.19 13.99 -17.65
C GLU A 342 -9.96 14.55 -16.93
N ILE A 343 -8.96 13.69 -16.70
CA ILE A 343 -7.65 14.03 -16.15
C ILE A 343 -6.61 13.89 -17.26
N ALA A 344 -5.85 14.97 -17.51
CA ALA A 344 -4.91 15.00 -18.63
C ALA A 344 -3.56 14.35 -18.31
N ASP A 345 -3.09 14.54 -17.09
CA ASP A 345 -1.75 14.14 -16.68
C ASP A 345 -1.77 12.83 -15.86
N ARG A 346 -0.70 12.04 -16.00
CA ARG A 346 -0.51 10.82 -15.21
C ARG A 346 -0.29 11.10 -13.73
N ASN A 347 0.15 12.31 -13.43
CA ASN A 347 0.46 12.80 -12.10
C ASN A 347 0.00 14.27 -11.98
N ASP A 348 -1.19 14.45 -11.42
CA ASP A 348 -1.78 15.76 -11.13
C ASP A 348 -2.07 15.88 -9.62
N ALA A 349 -1.14 16.54 -8.93
CA ALA A 349 -1.19 16.70 -7.48
C ALA A 349 -2.44 17.45 -6.99
N GLU A 350 -2.91 18.45 -7.74
CA GLU A 350 -4.05 19.26 -7.32
C GLU A 350 -5.35 18.45 -7.47
N THR A 351 -5.50 17.73 -8.58
CA THR A 351 -6.63 16.80 -8.77
C THR A 351 -6.65 15.71 -7.69
N LEU A 352 -5.49 15.12 -7.36
CA LEU A 352 -5.40 14.14 -6.27
C LEU A 352 -5.85 14.73 -4.92
N LYS A 353 -5.40 15.92 -4.57
CA LYS A 353 -5.81 16.61 -3.33
C LYS A 353 -7.31 16.87 -3.29
N GLU A 354 -7.88 17.32 -4.39
CA GLU A 354 -9.34 17.54 -4.51
C GLU A 354 -10.10 16.22 -4.33
N MET A 355 -9.66 15.14 -4.96
CA MET A 355 -10.28 13.82 -4.85
C MET A 355 -10.24 13.28 -3.42
N PHE A 356 -9.09 13.34 -2.74
CA PHE A 356 -9.00 12.93 -1.33
C PHE A 356 -9.91 13.77 -0.43
N ASN A 357 -9.91 15.11 -0.60
CA ASN A 357 -10.76 16.00 0.20
C ASN A 357 -12.26 15.83 -0.09
N SER A 358 -12.62 15.37 -1.29
CA SER A 358 -14.02 15.04 -1.60
C SER A 358 -14.50 13.77 -0.90
N LYS A 359 -13.57 12.85 -0.59
CA LYS A 359 -13.86 11.62 0.17
C LYS A 359 -13.81 11.85 1.67
N VAL A 360 -12.78 12.59 2.13
CA VAL A 360 -12.55 12.84 3.57
C VAL A 360 -12.17 14.30 3.77
N GLU A 361 -13.08 15.06 4.37
CA GLU A 361 -12.85 16.49 4.66
C GLU A 361 -11.60 16.69 5.54
N GLY A 362 -10.71 17.59 5.12
CA GLY A 362 -9.49 17.91 5.86
C GLY A 362 -8.34 16.91 5.66
N ALA A 363 -8.43 16.01 4.69
CA ALA A 363 -7.31 15.15 4.30
C ALA A 363 -6.08 16.01 3.94
N LYS A 364 -4.91 15.63 4.48
CA LYS A 364 -3.64 16.29 4.16
C LYS A 364 -2.85 15.38 3.22
N ILE A 365 -2.50 15.91 2.06
CA ILE A 365 -1.72 15.21 1.05
C ILE A 365 -0.44 16.00 0.80
N ASN A 366 0.70 15.36 0.98
CA ASN A 366 2.01 15.97 0.80
C ASN A 366 2.87 15.09 -0.11
N ASN A 367 3.79 15.70 -0.84
CA ASN A 367 4.85 14.95 -1.48
C ASN A 367 5.78 14.38 -0.42
N TYR A 368 6.16 13.12 -0.60
CA TYR A 368 7.12 12.46 0.27
C TYR A 368 8.51 13.09 0.11
N LYS A 369 9.20 13.28 1.24
CA LYS A 369 10.60 13.68 1.32
C LYS A 369 11.37 12.64 2.12
N ASN A 370 12.45 12.13 1.53
CA ASN A 370 13.34 11.21 2.25
C ASN A 370 14.18 11.92 3.33
N ALA A 371 14.96 11.16 4.08
CA ALA A 371 15.80 11.68 5.15
C ALA A 371 16.87 12.68 4.66
N ASP A 372 17.28 12.61 3.40
CA ASP A 372 18.24 13.54 2.77
C ASP A 372 17.57 14.82 2.26
N GLY A 373 16.24 14.93 2.36
CA GLY A 373 15.44 16.07 1.92
C GLY A 373 15.09 16.07 0.45
N GLU A 374 15.32 14.96 -0.28
CA GLU A 374 14.87 14.79 -1.65
C GLU A 374 13.35 14.58 -1.67
N GLU A 375 12.67 15.36 -2.51
CA GLU A 375 11.22 15.29 -2.70
C GLU A 375 10.89 14.48 -3.95
N PHE A 376 9.90 13.60 -3.84
CA PHE A 376 9.43 12.75 -4.94
C PHE A 376 8.12 13.31 -5.49
N ASP A 377 8.14 13.78 -6.74
CA ASP A 377 7.00 14.46 -7.37
C ASP A 377 5.75 13.58 -7.54
N ASN A 378 5.92 12.26 -7.62
CA ASN A 378 4.86 11.28 -7.83
C ASN A 378 4.55 10.41 -6.59
N TYR A 379 5.17 10.71 -5.46
CA TYR A 379 4.96 9.97 -4.21
C TYR A 379 4.23 10.84 -3.19
N TYR A 380 3.00 10.46 -2.87
CA TYR A 380 2.13 11.23 -1.97
C TYR A 380 1.90 10.49 -0.66
N THR A 381 2.07 11.21 0.45
CA THR A 381 1.70 10.75 1.79
C THR A 381 0.37 11.37 2.18
N ILE A 382 -0.53 10.54 2.70
CA ILE A 382 -1.91 10.87 3.03
C ILE A 382 -2.14 10.75 4.52
N LEU A 383 -2.55 11.84 5.17
CA LEU A 383 -2.97 11.89 6.55
C LEU A 383 -4.45 12.25 6.62
N LEU A 384 -5.28 11.33 7.10
CA LEU A 384 -6.69 11.59 7.39
C LEU A 384 -6.87 12.07 8.83
N ALA A 385 -8.05 12.60 9.15
CA ALA A 385 -8.33 13.14 10.47
C ALA A 385 -8.36 12.02 11.53
N PRO A 386 -7.51 12.08 12.58
CA PRO A 386 -7.64 11.21 13.74
C PRO A 386 -8.94 11.50 14.49
N VAL A 387 -9.60 10.46 14.98
CA VAL A 387 -10.85 10.56 15.75
C VAL A 387 -10.78 9.70 17.01
N ASP A 388 -11.40 10.18 18.08
CA ASP A 388 -11.66 9.41 19.28
C ASP A 388 -13.06 8.80 19.20
N PHE A 389 -13.19 7.52 19.55
CA PHE A 389 -14.50 6.88 19.54
C PHE A 389 -15.48 7.54 20.52
N ASN A 390 -15.00 8.21 21.56
CA ASN A 390 -15.86 8.96 22.48
C ASN A 390 -16.65 10.08 21.80
N ASP A 391 -16.12 10.64 20.70
CA ASP A 391 -16.79 11.71 19.94
C ASP A 391 -18.04 11.21 19.23
N TYR A 392 -18.20 9.88 19.12
CA TYR A 392 -19.33 9.19 18.46
C TYR A 392 -20.28 8.51 19.45
N LEU A 393 -20.10 8.70 20.76
CA LEU A 393 -21.06 8.25 21.75
C LEU A 393 -22.30 9.17 21.75
N LYS A 394 -23.46 8.60 21.48
CA LYS A 394 -24.76 9.30 21.53
C LYS A 394 -25.40 9.24 22.90
#